data_2e3817f56ee79f27ce20b0733c8cd942
#
_entry.id   2e3817f56ee79f27ce20b0733c8cd942
#
_cell.length_a   1.000
_cell.length_b   1.000
_cell.length_c   1.000
_cell.angle_alpha   90.00
_cell.angle_beta   90.00
_cell.angle_gamma   90.00
#
_symmetry.space_group_name_H-M   'P 1'
#
loop_
_entity.id
_entity.type
_entity.pdbx_description
1 polymer ?
#
loop_
_entity_poly.entity_id
_entity_poly.type
_entity_poly.pdbx_seq_one_letter_code
_entity_poly.pdbx_strand_id
1 'polypeptide(L)'
;QPRTFEDIEGFVSARVRLGFSESSARLLAPRALKETEAGWALAHDPRLNHASAVKLSPGMCSAFYSAMTKPTLALVAEEGLRVRGGLEPSLAAVSELANCRIVTVPGPHHTHMEEGAQRIAEHIAAFIDGYRPNLKTQPVMPGRI
;
A
#
# COMPACT_ATOMS: atom_id res chain seq x y z
N GLN A 1 6.75 -0.09 25.00
CA GLN A 1 7.83 0.86 24.70
C GLN A 1 8.01 0.93 23.18
N PRO A 2 8.34 2.11 22.61
CA PRO A 2 8.72 2.22 21.22
C PRO A 2 9.92 1.33 20.93
N ARG A 3 9.94 0.70 19.75
CA ARG A 3 11.09 -0.10 19.31
C ARG A 3 12.26 0.81 19.03
N THR A 4 13.39 0.56 19.66
CA THR A 4 14.65 1.26 19.47
C THR A 4 15.68 0.35 18.79
N PHE A 5 16.65 0.96 18.12
CA PHE A 5 17.78 0.31 17.46
C PHE A 5 19.05 1.02 17.93
N GLU A 6 20.13 0.27 18.12
CA GLU A 6 21.43 0.86 18.48
C GLU A 6 21.95 1.75 17.34
N ASP A 7 21.76 1.28 16.11
CA ASP A 7 22.20 1.95 14.90
C ASP A 7 21.22 1.74 13.73
N ILE A 8 21.51 2.37 12.60
CA ILE A 8 20.73 2.24 11.36
C ILE A 8 20.80 0.81 10.81
N GLU A 9 21.92 0.10 10.99
CA GLU A 9 22.10 -1.26 10.51
C GLU A 9 21.17 -2.25 11.22
N GLY A 10 20.90 -2.04 12.49
CA GLY A 10 19.89 -2.79 13.25
C GLY A 10 18.49 -2.63 12.67
N PHE A 11 18.14 -1.42 12.23
CA PHE A 11 16.88 -1.18 11.52
C PHE A 11 16.87 -1.87 10.16
N VAL A 12 17.92 -1.71 9.34
CA VAL A 12 18.04 -2.33 8.02
C VAL A 12 17.88 -3.84 8.12
N SER A 13 18.65 -4.47 9.02
CA SER A 13 18.56 -5.91 9.27
C SER A 13 17.16 -6.36 9.68
N ALA A 14 16.46 -5.56 10.48
CA ALA A 14 15.08 -5.85 10.87
C ALA A 14 14.10 -5.78 9.69
N ARG A 15 14.32 -4.85 8.73
CA ARG A 15 13.50 -4.73 7.52
C ARG A 15 13.76 -5.86 6.54
N VAL A 16 15.01 -6.25 6.36
CA VAL A 16 15.38 -7.40 5.51
C VAL A 16 14.70 -8.68 6.01
N ARG A 17 14.66 -8.91 7.32
CA ARG A 17 13.92 -10.06 7.90
C ARG A 17 12.41 -10.01 7.64
N LEU A 18 11.86 -8.84 7.32
CA LEU A 18 10.44 -8.66 6.95
C LEU A 18 10.21 -8.73 5.43
N GLY A 19 11.25 -9.04 4.63
CA GLY A 19 11.14 -9.24 3.20
C GLY A 19 11.45 -8.01 2.34
N PHE A 20 12.07 -6.97 2.91
CA PHE A 20 12.61 -5.86 2.12
C PHE A 20 13.98 -6.23 1.56
N SER A 21 14.35 -5.67 0.39
CA SER A 21 15.74 -5.63 -0.02
C SER A 21 16.55 -4.72 0.90
N GLU A 22 17.84 -4.95 0.99
CA GLU A 22 18.72 -4.09 1.78
C GLU A 22 18.73 -2.65 1.26
N SER A 23 18.73 -2.47 -0.06
CA SER A 23 18.67 -1.15 -0.70
C SER A 23 17.41 -0.38 -0.33
N SER A 24 16.24 -1.02 -0.40
CA SER A 24 14.97 -0.39 0.00
C SER A 24 14.92 -0.10 1.50
N ALA A 25 15.43 -0.99 2.34
CA ALA A 25 15.53 -0.76 3.77
C ALA A 25 16.40 0.46 4.10
N ARG A 26 17.54 0.62 3.42
CA ARG A 26 18.42 1.80 3.57
C ARG A 26 17.76 3.10 3.11
N LEU A 27 17.04 3.08 1.99
CA LEU A 27 16.27 4.24 1.51
C LEU A 27 15.15 4.68 2.47
N LEU A 28 14.57 3.73 3.21
CA LEU A 28 13.53 4.03 4.21
C LEU A 28 14.10 4.65 5.49
N ALA A 29 15.31 4.26 5.91
CA ALA A 29 15.87 4.62 7.20
C ALA A 29 15.81 6.12 7.52
N PRO A 30 16.19 7.06 6.63
CA PRO A 30 16.18 8.50 6.93
C PRO A 30 14.80 9.07 7.28
N ARG A 31 13.72 8.44 6.79
CA ARG A 31 12.34 8.84 7.07
C ARG A 31 11.69 8.05 8.19
N ALA A 32 12.14 6.81 8.37
CA ALA A 32 11.55 5.89 9.34
C ALA A 32 12.12 6.07 10.74
N LEU A 33 13.30 6.67 10.87
CA LEU A 33 14.04 6.78 12.11
C LEU A 33 14.22 8.25 12.54
N LYS A 34 14.30 8.43 13.85
CA LYS A 34 14.77 9.65 14.51
C LYS A 34 15.80 9.27 15.57
N GLU A 35 16.84 10.08 15.68
CA GLU A 35 17.85 9.93 16.72
C GLU A 35 17.28 10.29 18.09
N THR A 36 17.71 9.58 19.12
CA THR A 36 17.35 9.77 20.52
C THR A 36 18.56 9.50 21.39
N GLU A 37 18.52 9.88 22.67
CA GLU A 37 19.59 9.56 23.62
C GLU A 37 19.88 8.05 23.78
N ALA A 38 18.88 7.21 23.51
CA ALA A 38 18.97 5.74 23.60
C ALA A 38 19.28 5.07 22.25
N GLY A 39 19.74 5.81 21.24
CA GLY A 39 19.97 5.35 19.87
C GLY A 39 18.86 5.79 18.91
N TRP A 40 18.42 4.93 18.00
CA TRP A 40 17.47 5.23 16.95
C TRP A 40 16.08 4.71 17.29
N ALA A 41 15.06 5.55 17.23
CA ALA A 41 13.66 5.16 17.41
C ALA A 41 12.86 5.35 16.13
N LEU A 42 11.75 4.61 16.00
CA LEU A 42 10.82 4.84 14.89
C LEU A 42 10.20 6.24 14.98
N ALA A 43 10.20 6.98 13.88
CA ALA A 43 9.75 8.37 13.81
C ALA A 43 8.22 8.50 13.80
N HIS A 44 7.49 7.44 13.45
CA HIS A 44 6.02 7.47 13.40
C HIS A 44 5.40 7.56 14.80
N ASP A 45 4.18 8.03 14.86
CA ASP A 45 3.39 8.07 16.09
C ASP A 45 3.19 6.65 16.66
N PRO A 46 3.59 6.36 17.91
CA PRO A 46 3.44 5.04 18.52
C PRO A 46 1.99 4.51 18.52
N ARG A 47 1.01 5.41 18.47
CA ARG A 47 -0.41 5.03 18.42
C ARG A 47 -0.78 4.25 17.15
N LEU A 48 -0.01 4.41 16.07
CA LEU A 48 -0.21 3.63 14.83
C LEU A 48 0.07 2.13 15.02
N ASN A 49 0.75 1.74 16.09
CA ASN A 49 0.97 0.32 16.43
C ASN A 49 -0.18 -0.30 17.24
N HIS A 50 -1.15 0.50 17.67
CA HIS A 50 -2.31 0.00 18.39
C HIS A 50 -3.28 -0.67 17.43
N ALA A 51 -3.95 -1.71 17.90
CA ALA A 51 -5.04 -2.32 17.14
C ALA A 51 -6.14 -1.29 16.87
N SER A 52 -6.75 -1.36 15.68
CA SER A 52 -7.91 -0.52 15.38
C SER A 52 -9.02 -0.75 16.41
N ALA A 53 -9.62 0.35 16.88
CA ALA A 53 -10.78 0.30 17.77
C ALA A 53 -12.00 -0.33 17.10
N VAL A 54 -12.07 -0.23 15.77
CA VAL A 54 -13.12 -0.86 14.94
C VAL A 54 -12.49 -1.97 14.13
N LYS A 55 -12.94 -3.21 14.38
CA LYS A 55 -12.61 -4.37 13.56
C LYS A 55 -13.75 -4.64 12.59
N LEU A 56 -13.46 -4.55 11.31
CA LEU A 56 -14.46 -4.81 10.28
C LEU A 56 -14.74 -6.31 10.20
N SER A 57 -16.01 -6.69 10.19
CA SER A 57 -16.43 -8.04 9.82
C SER A 57 -16.32 -8.27 8.31
N PRO A 58 -16.26 -9.52 7.82
CA PRO A 58 -16.28 -9.81 6.39
C PRO A 58 -17.46 -9.15 5.66
N GLY A 59 -18.65 -9.15 6.28
CA GLY A 59 -19.83 -8.48 5.71
C GLY A 59 -19.69 -6.97 5.60
N MET A 60 -19.05 -6.31 6.57
CA MET A 60 -18.75 -4.87 6.48
C MET A 60 -17.75 -4.60 5.35
N CYS A 61 -16.71 -5.43 5.21
CA CYS A 61 -15.76 -5.29 4.10
C CYS A 61 -16.47 -5.44 2.75
N SER A 62 -17.33 -6.45 2.58
CA SER A 62 -18.12 -6.63 1.36
C SER A 62 -19.01 -5.42 1.08
N ALA A 63 -19.67 -4.86 2.08
CA ALA A 63 -20.50 -3.66 1.92
C ALA A 63 -19.68 -2.46 1.44
N PHE A 64 -18.46 -2.25 1.98
CA PHE A 64 -17.56 -1.20 1.48
C PHE A 64 -17.16 -1.43 0.03
N TYR A 65 -16.78 -2.65 -0.34
CA TYR A 65 -16.43 -2.97 -1.72
C TYR A 65 -17.62 -2.73 -2.66
N SER A 66 -18.81 -3.19 -2.31
CA SER A 66 -20.04 -3.00 -3.12
C SER A 66 -20.39 -1.52 -3.29
N ALA A 67 -20.01 -0.64 -2.38
CA ALA A 67 -20.21 0.79 -2.49
C ALA A 67 -19.19 1.49 -3.40
N MET A 68 -18.15 0.79 -3.89
CA MET A 68 -17.13 1.35 -4.78
C MET A 68 -17.68 1.48 -6.20
N THR A 69 -18.09 2.70 -6.58
CA THR A 69 -18.66 3.00 -7.91
C THR A 69 -17.65 3.59 -8.89
N LYS A 70 -16.45 3.95 -8.42
CA LYS A 70 -15.42 4.57 -9.25
C LYS A 70 -14.51 3.50 -9.86
N PRO A 71 -13.93 3.79 -11.05
CA PRO A 71 -12.91 2.92 -11.63
C PRO A 71 -11.81 2.61 -10.62
N THR A 72 -11.48 1.34 -10.51
CA THR A 72 -10.55 0.83 -9.50
C THR A 72 -9.47 -0.01 -10.17
N LEU A 73 -8.22 0.18 -9.78
CA LEU A 73 -7.10 -0.67 -10.15
C LEU A 73 -6.59 -1.40 -8.90
N ALA A 74 -6.65 -2.71 -8.92
CA ALA A 74 -6.05 -3.57 -7.88
C ALA A 74 -4.74 -4.17 -8.41
N LEU A 75 -3.62 -3.81 -7.80
CA LEU A 75 -2.30 -4.37 -8.10
C LEU A 75 -1.97 -5.41 -7.02
N VAL A 76 -1.75 -6.64 -7.43
CA VAL A 76 -1.54 -7.79 -6.55
C VAL A 76 -0.17 -8.40 -6.78
N ALA A 77 0.69 -8.35 -5.75
CA ALA A 77 2.02 -8.95 -5.82
C ALA A 77 1.94 -10.49 -5.78
N GLU A 78 2.69 -11.17 -6.67
CA GLU A 78 2.70 -12.63 -6.78
C GLU A 78 3.16 -13.32 -5.50
N GLU A 79 4.21 -12.79 -4.87
CA GLU A 79 4.85 -13.35 -3.68
C GLU A 79 4.39 -12.68 -2.37
N GLY A 80 3.35 -11.85 -2.45
CA GLY A 80 2.88 -11.03 -1.34
C GLY A 80 1.95 -11.75 -0.37
N LEU A 81 0.93 -11.04 0.09
CA LEU A 81 -0.10 -11.55 1.02
C LEU A 81 -0.87 -12.74 0.48
N ARG A 82 -0.91 -12.92 -0.84
CA ARG A 82 -1.54 -14.07 -1.50
C ARG A 82 -0.93 -15.39 -1.03
N VAL A 83 0.39 -15.46 -0.96
CA VAL A 83 1.10 -16.69 -0.51
C VAL A 83 0.87 -16.97 0.98
N ARG A 84 0.58 -15.92 1.77
CA ARG A 84 0.32 -16.04 3.21
C ARG A 84 -1.15 -16.33 3.55
N GLY A 85 -2.02 -16.53 2.56
CA GLY A 85 -3.40 -16.99 2.74
C GLY A 85 -4.39 -15.98 3.31
N GLY A 86 -4.07 -14.67 3.30
CA GLY A 86 -4.95 -13.63 3.86
C GLY A 86 -5.71 -12.77 2.86
N LEU A 87 -5.41 -12.91 1.57
CA LEU A 87 -5.90 -12.00 0.54
C LEU A 87 -7.12 -12.52 -0.24
N GLU A 88 -7.38 -13.82 -0.23
CA GLU A 88 -8.41 -14.47 -1.05
C GLU A 88 -9.82 -13.88 -0.86
N PRO A 89 -10.32 -13.64 0.36
CA PRO A 89 -11.65 -13.06 0.53
C PRO A 89 -11.75 -11.64 -0.05
N SER A 90 -10.69 -10.85 0.08
CA SER A 90 -10.65 -9.49 -0.48
C SER A 90 -10.55 -9.49 -2.00
N LEU A 91 -9.75 -10.41 -2.58
CA LEU A 91 -9.65 -10.57 -4.02
C LEU A 91 -10.98 -11.04 -4.62
N ALA A 92 -11.64 -12.00 -4.00
CA ALA A 92 -12.96 -12.46 -4.44
C ALA A 92 -13.95 -11.29 -4.46
N ALA A 93 -14.05 -10.51 -3.38
CA ALA A 93 -14.95 -9.37 -3.31
C ALA A 93 -14.62 -8.29 -4.35
N VAL A 94 -13.34 -8.00 -4.59
CA VAL A 94 -12.89 -7.00 -5.56
C VAL A 94 -13.08 -7.49 -7.00
N SER A 95 -12.96 -8.80 -7.27
CA SER A 95 -13.18 -9.37 -8.61
C SER A 95 -14.63 -9.31 -9.08
N GLU A 96 -15.58 -9.20 -8.17
CA GLU A 96 -17.01 -9.03 -8.48
C GLU A 96 -17.36 -7.60 -8.89
N LEU A 97 -16.47 -6.63 -8.69
CA LEU A 97 -16.71 -5.24 -9.06
C LEU A 97 -16.57 -5.04 -10.58
N ALA A 98 -17.64 -4.65 -11.24
CA ALA A 98 -17.65 -4.42 -12.69
C ALA A 98 -16.68 -3.30 -13.15
N ASN A 99 -16.28 -2.42 -12.25
CA ASN A 99 -15.39 -1.28 -12.49
C ASN A 99 -13.97 -1.51 -11.96
N CYS A 100 -13.60 -2.73 -11.57
CA CYS A 100 -12.27 -3.07 -11.08
C CYS A 100 -11.45 -3.82 -12.12
N ARG A 101 -10.23 -3.34 -12.36
CA ARG A 101 -9.20 -4.06 -13.10
C ARG A 101 -8.18 -4.63 -12.12
N ILE A 102 -8.02 -5.95 -12.11
CA ILE A 102 -7.00 -6.62 -11.31
C ILE A 102 -5.79 -6.93 -12.19
N VAL A 103 -4.60 -6.57 -11.73
CA VAL A 103 -3.33 -6.86 -12.38
C VAL A 103 -2.40 -7.52 -11.37
N THR A 104 -1.94 -8.72 -11.70
CA THR A 104 -0.89 -9.40 -10.92
C THR A 104 0.47 -8.86 -11.36
N VAL A 105 1.30 -8.50 -10.40
CA VAL A 105 2.64 -7.96 -10.64
C VAL A 105 3.70 -8.86 -9.97
N PRO A 106 4.85 -9.09 -10.61
CA PRO A 106 5.92 -9.88 -10.01
C PRO A 106 6.47 -9.24 -8.74
N GLY A 107 6.99 -10.09 -7.85
CA GLY A 107 7.75 -9.66 -6.68
C GLY A 107 7.01 -9.75 -5.35
N PRO A 108 7.68 -9.33 -4.26
CA PRO A 108 7.20 -9.44 -2.89
C PRO A 108 6.09 -8.44 -2.58
N HIS A 109 5.53 -8.54 -1.37
CA HIS A 109 4.46 -7.65 -0.92
C HIS A 109 4.76 -6.14 -1.08
N HIS A 110 6.02 -5.77 -0.93
CA HIS A 110 6.47 -4.38 -1.05
C HIS A 110 7.04 -4.03 -2.44
N THR A 111 6.64 -4.76 -3.49
CA THR A 111 7.16 -4.59 -4.86
C THR A 111 7.13 -3.13 -5.37
N HIS A 112 6.20 -2.30 -4.87
CA HIS A 112 6.14 -0.86 -5.17
C HIS A 112 7.32 -0.04 -4.62
N MET A 113 8.11 -0.62 -3.73
CA MET A 113 9.33 -0.01 -3.13
C MET A 113 10.60 -0.78 -3.52
N GLU A 114 10.47 -1.78 -4.37
CA GLU A 114 11.52 -2.67 -4.82
C GLU A 114 11.76 -2.52 -6.34
N GLU A 115 12.44 -3.46 -6.94
CA GLU A 115 12.70 -3.46 -8.40
C GLU A 115 11.43 -3.38 -9.25
N GLY A 116 10.29 -3.80 -8.71
CA GLY A 116 8.98 -3.71 -9.35
C GLY A 116 8.37 -2.30 -9.43
N ALA A 117 8.95 -1.29 -8.76
CA ALA A 117 8.37 0.04 -8.63
C ALA A 117 8.08 0.70 -9.99
N GLN A 118 8.98 0.56 -10.97
CA GLN A 118 8.80 1.11 -12.31
C GLN A 118 7.55 0.52 -12.99
N ARG A 119 7.39 -0.80 -12.93
CA ARG A 119 6.24 -1.50 -13.51
C ARG A 119 4.93 -1.12 -12.85
N ILE A 120 4.95 -0.97 -11.53
CA ILE A 120 3.80 -0.46 -10.77
C ILE A 120 3.40 0.93 -11.26
N ALA A 121 4.37 1.84 -11.41
CA ALA A 121 4.14 3.19 -11.91
C ALA A 121 3.55 3.20 -13.33
N GLU A 122 4.02 2.32 -14.22
CA GLU A 122 3.48 2.17 -15.58
C GLU A 122 2.02 1.71 -15.58
N HIS A 123 1.64 0.74 -14.75
CA HIS A 123 0.25 0.30 -14.60
C HIS A 123 -0.65 1.42 -14.06
N ILE A 124 -0.17 2.19 -13.09
CA ILE A 124 -0.91 3.32 -12.52
C ILE A 124 -1.07 4.42 -13.58
N ALA A 125 -0.01 4.78 -14.31
CA ALA A 125 -0.05 5.80 -15.35
C ALA A 125 -1.03 5.41 -16.46
N ALA A 126 -0.94 4.19 -16.98
CA ALA A 126 -1.85 3.69 -18.01
C ALA A 126 -3.32 3.66 -17.53
N PHE A 127 -3.56 3.34 -16.26
CA PHE A 127 -4.89 3.38 -15.67
C PHE A 127 -5.44 4.81 -15.61
N ILE A 128 -4.64 5.76 -15.13
CA ILE A 128 -5.03 7.18 -15.05
C ILE A 128 -5.28 7.74 -16.45
N ASP A 129 -4.40 7.47 -17.41
CA ASP A 129 -4.51 7.98 -18.77
C ASP A 129 -5.75 7.44 -19.50
N GLY A 130 -6.16 6.21 -19.20
CA GLY A 130 -7.40 5.63 -19.70
C GLY A 130 -8.67 6.39 -19.27
N TYR A 131 -8.61 7.17 -18.18
CA TYR A 131 -9.72 7.96 -17.65
C TYR A 131 -9.61 9.47 -17.94
N ARG A 132 -8.47 9.97 -18.37
CA ARG A 132 -8.26 11.40 -18.72
C ARG A 132 -9.19 11.94 -19.80
N PRO A 133 -9.51 11.19 -20.86
CA PRO A 133 -10.46 11.66 -21.89
C PRO A 133 -11.83 12.01 -21.32
N ASN A 134 -12.29 11.24 -20.35
CA ASN A 134 -13.59 11.44 -19.71
C ASN A 134 -13.62 12.64 -18.75
N LEU A 135 -12.47 13.10 -18.26
CA LEU A 135 -12.37 14.31 -17.42
C LEU A 135 -12.43 15.59 -18.24
N LYS A 136 -12.04 15.56 -19.52
CA LYS A 136 -12.06 16.73 -20.42
C LYS A 136 -13.47 17.11 -20.89
N THR A 137 -14.45 16.22 -20.73
CA THR A 137 -15.83 16.42 -21.19
C THR A 137 -16.80 16.83 -20.08
N GLN A 138 -16.36 16.91 -18.83
CA GLN A 138 -17.20 17.45 -17.76
C GLN A 138 -17.19 18.98 -17.83
N PRO A 139 -18.35 19.64 -18.02
CA PRO A 139 -18.42 21.08 -17.98
C PRO A 139 -17.98 21.57 -16.60
N VAL A 140 -17.11 22.56 -16.59
CA VAL A 140 -16.74 23.27 -15.37
C VAL A 140 -18.02 23.89 -14.82
N MET A 141 -18.53 23.37 -13.71
CA MET A 141 -19.66 23.98 -13.03
C MET A 141 -19.24 25.38 -12.59
N PRO A 142 -19.95 26.43 -13.00
CA PRO A 142 -19.65 27.80 -12.53
C PRO A 142 -19.77 27.83 -11.02
N GLY A 143 -18.69 28.30 -10.37
CA GLY A 143 -18.65 28.43 -8.92
C GLY A 143 -19.83 29.26 -8.43
N ARG A 144 -20.54 28.73 -7.44
CA ARG A 144 -21.45 29.57 -6.65
C ARG A 144 -20.61 30.53 -5.83
N ILE A 145 -20.74 31.81 -6.13
CA ILE A 145 -20.25 32.92 -5.29
C ILE A 145 -21.13 32.96 -4.03
#